data_45fa14167be1f6b002a75104f844350c
#
_entry.id   45fa14167be1f6b002a75104f844350c
#
_cell.length_a   1.000
_cell.length_b   1.000
_cell.length_c   1.000
_cell.angle_alpha   90.00
_cell.angle_beta   90.00
_cell.angle_gamma   90.00
#
_symmetry.space_group_name_H-M   'P 1'
#
loop_
_entity.id
_entity.type
_entity.pdbx_description
1 polymer ?
#
loop_
_entity_poly.entity_id
_entity_poly.type
_entity_poly.pdbx_seq_one_letter_code
_entity_poly.pdbx_strand_id
1 'polypeptide(L)'
;MIDGMNVIGTRPDAWWRDRHGAMVRLVKLLEQWSAATGADVTVVFEQPPSPPIRSTVIEVAHAPRPRRDSADDEIVRRLEAETEPALVRVVTSDRWLVDRVHAVGATVQPASSFRAELEEAA
;
A
#
# COMPACT_ATOMS: atom_id res chain seq x y z
N MET A 1 -0.33 -3.46 -5.49
CA MET A 1 0.40 -3.31 -4.19
C MET A 1 0.31 -1.87 -3.72
N ILE A 2 0.06 -1.69 -2.46
CA ILE A 2 -0.18 -0.37 -1.88
C ILE A 2 0.94 -0.06 -0.89
N ASP A 3 1.63 1.05 -1.10
CA ASP A 3 2.60 1.61 -0.15
C ASP A 3 1.79 2.30 0.96
N GLY A 4 1.52 1.56 2.04
CA GLY A 4 0.51 1.93 3.03
C GLY A 4 0.74 3.28 3.70
N MET A 5 1.94 3.52 4.22
CA MET A 5 2.23 4.78 4.92
C MET A 5 2.25 5.97 3.96
N ASN A 6 2.61 5.74 2.69
CA ASN A 6 2.60 6.79 1.68
C ASN A 6 1.17 7.27 1.39
N VAL A 7 0.22 6.33 1.29
CA VAL A 7 -1.21 6.65 1.11
C VAL A 7 -1.77 7.36 2.35
N ILE A 8 -1.46 6.86 3.55
CA ILE A 8 -1.87 7.49 4.81
C ILE A 8 -1.36 8.93 4.87
N GLY A 9 -0.12 9.16 4.48
CA GLY A 9 0.52 10.48 4.50
C GLY A 9 -0.07 11.51 3.56
N THR A 10 -0.99 11.13 2.66
CA THR A 10 -1.61 12.08 1.71
C THR A 10 -2.66 13.00 2.36
N ARG A 11 -3.08 12.71 3.60
CA ARG A 11 -4.10 13.51 4.30
C ARG A 11 -3.50 14.22 5.52
N PRO A 12 -3.79 15.52 5.71
CA PRO A 12 -3.32 16.27 6.87
C PRO A 12 -4.26 16.08 8.06
N ASP A 13 -4.48 14.84 8.47
CA ASP A 13 -5.45 14.45 9.51
C ASP A 13 -4.80 14.04 10.82
N ALA A 14 -3.54 14.45 11.02
CA ALA A 14 -2.75 14.13 12.21
C ALA A 14 -2.60 12.62 12.44
N TRP A 15 -2.49 11.85 11.36
CA TRP A 15 -2.35 10.38 11.39
C TRP A 15 -1.17 9.91 12.27
N TRP A 16 -0.13 10.72 12.39
CA TRP A 16 1.06 10.39 13.21
C TRP A 16 0.77 10.31 14.70
N ARG A 17 -0.36 10.86 15.16
CA ARG A 17 -0.79 10.79 16.56
C ARG A 17 -1.47 9.46 16.90
N ASP A 18 -1.99 8.77 15.88
CA ASP A 18 -2.61 7.46 16.01
C ASP A 18 -2.34 6.66 14.75
N ARG A 19 -1.09 6.20 14.60
CA ARG A 19 -0.66 5.44 13.42
C ARG A 19 -1.45 4.17 13.24
N HIS A 20 -1.68 3.43 14.32
CA HIS A 20 -2.43 2.18 14.27
C HIS A 20 -3.87 2.42 13.79
N GLY A 21 -4.54 3.42 14.33
CA GLY A 21 -5.88 3.78 13.87
C GLY A 21 -5.92 4.18 12.40
N ALA A 22 -4.90 4.90 11.91
CA ALA A 22 -4.79 5.25 10.50
C ALA A 22 -4.60 4.01 9.62
N MET A 23 -3.80 3.04 10.08
CA MET A 23 -3.60 1.77 9.36
C MET A 23 -4.90 0.96 9.30
N VAL A 24 -5.64 0.89 10.39
CA VAL A 24 -6.95 0.21 10.44
C VAL A 24 -7.93 0.85 9.47
N ARG A 25 -8.01 2.18 9.45
CA ARG A 25 -8.90 2.90 8.54
C ARG A 25 -8.52 2.67 7.07
N LEU A 26 -7.23 2.66 6.76
CA LEU A 26 -6.78 2.37 5.40
C LEU A 26 -7.16 0.95 4.98
N VAL A 27 -6.93 -0.04 5.84
CA VAL A 27 -7.30 -1.43 5.53
C VAL A 27 -8.79 -1.55 5.24
N LYS A 28 -9.64 -0.89 6.02
CA LYS A 28 -11.10 -0.91 5.78
C LYS A 28 -11.47 -0.29 4.43
N LEU A 29 -10.86 0.83 4.07
CA LEU A 29 -11.08 1.45 2.76
C LEU A 29 -10.63 0.53 1.63
N LEU A 30 -9.49 -0.13 1.78
CA LEU A 30 -8.97 -1.07 0.79
C LEU A 30 -9.87 -2.30 0.66
N GLU A 31 -10.41 -2.82 1.76
CA GLU A 31 -11.36 -3.93 1.72
C GLU A 31 -12.62 -3.57 0.93
N GLN A 32 -13.17 -2.39 1.17
CA GLN A 32 -14.36 -1.89 0.46
C GLN A 32 -14.06 -1.73 -1.04
N TRP A 33 -12.93 -1.15 -1.37
CA TRP A 33 -12.52 -0.94 -2.76
C TRP A 33 -12.27 -2.27 -3.48
N SER A 34 -11.60 -3.22 -2.83
CA SER A 34 -11.35 -4.56 -3.38
C SER A 34 -12.66 -5.28 -3.63
N ALA A 35 -13.62 -5.23 -2.70
CA ALA A 35 -14.93 -5.84 -2.87
C ALA A 35 -15.72 -5.21 -4.02
N ALA A 36 -15.62 -3.90 -4.19
CA ALA A 36 -16.34 -3.17 -5.24
C ALA A 36 -15.75 -3.38 -6.64
N THR A 37 -14.43 -3.54 -6.76
CA THR A 37 -13.73 -3.62 -8.05
C THR A 37 -13.32 -5.03 -8.45
N GLY A 38 -13.28 -5.97 -7.50
CA GLY A 38 -12.75 -7.31 -7.73
C GLY A 38 -11.22 -7.38 -7.80
N ALA A 39 -10.52 -6.28 -7.51
CA ALA A 39 -9.07 -6.24 -7.59
C ALA A 39 -8.43 -6.96 -6.40
N ASP A 40 -7.35 -7.69 -6.67
CA ASP A 40 -6.50 -8.26 -5.62
C ASP A 40 -5.62 -7.16 -5.04
N VAL A 41 -5.68 -6.98 -3.73
CA VAL A 41 -4.96 -5.91 -3.04
C VAL A 41 -4.00 -6.48 -2.01
N THR A 42 -2.77 -5.98 -2.04
CA THR A 42 -1.77 -6.17 -0.98
C THR A 42 -1.34 -4.79 -0.49
N VAL A 43 -1.51 -4.52 0.80
CA VAL A 43 -0.96 -3.33 1.42
C VAL A 43 0.31 -3.71 2.17
N VAL A 44 1.36 -2.90 2.00
CA VAL A 44 2.67 -3.16 2.63
C VAL A 44 2.98 -2.02 3.60
N PHE A 45 3.21 -2.37 4.86
CA PHE A 45 3.62 -1.44 5.91
C PHE A 45 5.11 -1.60 6.23
N GLU A 46 5.73 -0.56 6.77
CA GLU A 46 7.15 -0.59 7.14
C GLU A 46 7.42 -1.60 8.26
N GLN A 47 6.45 -1.77 9.16
CA GLN A 47 6.54 -2.69 10.29
C GLN A 47 5.17 -3.34 10.52
N PRO A 48 5.15 -4.50 11.21
CA PRO A 48 3.88 -5.15 11.49
C PRO A 48 3.01 -4.25 12.37
N PRO A 49 1.72 -4.09 12.01
CA PRO A 49 0.78 -3.40 12.90
C PRO A 49 0.71 -4.07 14.26
N SER A 50 0.66 -3.28 15.32
CA SER A 50 0.53 -3.80 16.69
C SER A 50 -0.61 -3.07 17.41
N PRO A 51 -1.71 -3.75 17.74
CA PRO A 51 -2.01 -5.18 17.48
C PRO A 51 -2.13 -5.49 15.98
N PRO A 52 -1.99 -6.77 15.60
CA PRO A 52 -2.10 -7.17 14.18
C PRO A 52 -3.43 -6.76 13.56
N ILE A 53 -3.38 -6.35 12.30
CA ILE A 53 -4.56 -6.05 11.50
C ILE A 53 -4.75 -7.21 10.54
N ARG A 54 -5.86 -7.93 10.67
CA ARG A 54 -6.16 -9.10 9.85
C ARG A 54 -7.27 -8.78 8.87
N SER A 55 -7.20 -9.39 7.69
CA SER A 55 -8.21 -9.25 6.66
C SER A 55 -8.41 -10.57 5.95
N THR A 56 -9.67 -10.88 5.60
CA THR A 56 -10.00 -12.00 4.72
C THR A 56 -10.23 -11.53 3.28
N VAL A 57 -10.16 -10.24 3.03
CA VAL A 57 -10.46 -9.61 1.73
C VAL A 57 -9.17 -9.22 1.01
N ILE A 58 -8.20 -8.67 1.74
CA ILE A 58 -6.92 -8.21 1.19
C ILE A 58 -5.77 -8.83 1.96
N GLU A 59 -4.58 -8.78 1.38
CA GLU A 59 -3.35 -9.15 2.09
C GLU A 59 -2.81 -7.92 2.84
N VAL A 60 -2.56 -8.07 4.14
CA VAL A 60 -1.88 -7.05 4.96
C VAL A 60 -0.47 -7.55 5.23
N ALA A 61 0.51 -6.94 4.59
CA ALA A 61 1.89 -7.34 4.63
C ALA A 61 2.76 -6.28 5.30
N HIS A 62 3.97 -6.64 5.68
CA HIS A 62 4.94 -5.72 6.25
C HIS A 62 6.35 -6.14 5.86
N ALA A 63 7.30 -5.20 5.96
CA ALA A 63 8.69 -5.51 5.77
C ALA A 63 9.20 -6.46 6.86
N PRO A 64 10.09 -7.40 6.54
CA PRO A 64 10.61 -8.36 7.53
C PRO A 64 11.49 -7.70 8.59
N ARG A 65 12.13 -6.56 8.25
CA ARG A 65 12.97 -5.79 9.18
C ARG A 65 12.48 -4.35 9.24
N PRO A 66 11.77 -3.97 10.33
CA PRO A 66 11.25 -2.61 10.45
C PRO A 66 12.35 -1.58 10.49
N ARG A 67 12.33 -0.66 9.53
CA ARG A 67 13.20 0.50 9.44
C ARG A 67 12.58 1.49 8.49
N ARG A 68 13.13 2.71 8.43
CA ARG A 68 12.70 3.70 7.46
C ARG A 68 12.83 3.15 6.04
N ASP A 69 11.83 3.37 5.22
CA ASP A 69 11.78 2.96 3.80
C ASP A 69 11.80 1.44 3.57
N SER A 70 11.63 0.63 4.62
CA SER A 70 11.64 -0.82 4.48
C SER A 70 10.46 -1.37 3.67
N ALA A 71 9.32 -0.65 3.63
CA ALA A 71 8.20 -1.04 2.78
C ALA A 71 8.57 -0.99 1.30
N ASP A 72 9.38 -0.01 0.89
CA ASP A 72 9.85 0.12 -0.49
C ASP A 72 10.65 -1.10 -0.93
N ASP A 73 11.59 -1.54 -0.09
CA ASP A 73 12.40 -2.73 -0.36
C ASP A 73 11.54 -3.98 -0.48
N GLU A 74 10.54 -4.12 0.39
CA GLU A 74 9.63 -5.26 0.36
C GLU A 74 8.75 -5.27 -0.90
N ILE A 75 8.25 -4.10 -1.32
CA ILE A 75 7.49 -3.97 -2.56
C ILE A 75 8.33 -4.37 -3.76
N VAL A 76 9.57 -3.89 -3.86
CA VAL A 76 10.47 -4.24 -4.95
C VAL A 76 10.76 -5.74 -4.96
N ARG A 77 11.03 -6.33 -3.79
CA ARG A 77 11.26 -7.77 -3.67
C ARG A 77 10.07 -8.57 -4.21
N ARG A 78 8.86 -8.18 -3.86
CA ARG A 78 7.63 -8.84 -4.33
C ARG A 78 7.44 -8.69 -5.82
N LEU A 79 7.73 -7.51 -6.38
CA LEU A 79 7.64 -7.27 -7.82
C LEU A 79 8.65 -8.12 -8.61
N GLU A 80 9.86 -8.26 -8.10
CA GLU A 80 10.88 -9.09 -8.75
C GLU A 80 10.50 -10.57 -8.79
N ALA A 81 9.64 -11.01 -7.88
CA ALA A 81 9.12 -12.38 -7.85
C ALA A 81 7.90 -12.59 -8.75
N GLU A 82 7.32 -11.51 -9.30
CA GLU A 82 6.13 -11.60 -10.16
C GLU A 82 6.49 -12.13 -11.55
N THR A 83 5.67 -13.04 -12.06
CA THR A 83 5.84 -13.58 -13.42
C THR A 83 5.36 -12.61 -14.49
N GLU A 84 4.37 -11.77 -14.16
CA GLU A 84 3.76 -10.78 -15.07
C GLU A 84 3.70 -9.40 -14.41
N PRO A 85 4.85 -8.73 -14.22
CA PRO A 85 4.87 -7.44 -13.54
C PRO A 85 4.04 -6.36 -14.25
N ALA A 86 3.86 -6.46 -15.57
CA ALA A 86 3.02 -5.51 -16.32
C ALA A 86 1.57 -5.49 -15.86
N LEU A 87 1.08 -6.55 -15.20
CA LEU A 87 -0.28 -6.63 -14.67
C LEU A 87 -0.38 -6.09 -13.24
N VAL A 88 0.74 -5.70 -12.64
CA VAL A 88 0.77 -5.18 -11.28
C VAL A 88 0.79 -3.66 -11.31
N ARG A 89 -0.09 -3.05 -10.51
CA ARG A 89 -0.07 -1.61 -10.25
C ARG A 89 0.42 -1.39 -8.82
N VAL A 90 1.37 -0.49 -8.66
CA VAL A 90 1.88 -0.06 -7.35
C VAL A 90 1.38 1.34 -7.07
N VAL A 91 0.79 1.54 -5.90
CA VAL A 91 0.32 2.85 -5.46
C VAL A 91 1.36 3.46 -4.54
N THR A 92 2.01 4.49 -5.01
CA THR A 92 3.01 5.26 -4.26
C THR A 92 3.28 6.59 -4.95
N SER A 93 3.74 7.57 -4.19
CA SER A 93 4.28 8.83 -4.71
C SER A 93 5.75 9.01 -4.34
N ASP A 94 6.35 7.99 -3.72
CA ASP A 94 7.79 7.99 -3.42
C ASP A 94 8.58 7.82 -4.71
N ARG A 95 9.42 8.82 -5.03
CA ARG A 95 10.13 8.88 -6.31
C ARG A 95 11.10 7.70 -6.51
N TRP A 96 11.81 7.33 -5.45
CA TRP A 96 12.72 6.19 -5.52
C TRP A 96 11.98 4.90 -5.86
N LEU A 97 10.84 4.67 -5.22
CA LEU A 97 10.03 3.49 -5.48
C LEU A 97 9.41 3.53 -6.88
N VAL A 98 8.91 4.70 -7.32
CA VAL A 98 8.37 4.88 -8.68
C VAL A 98 9.38 4.45 -9.73
N ASP A 99 10.64 4.89 -9.61
CA ASP A 99 11.69 4.54 -10.57
C ASP A 99 11.97 3.04 -10.57
N ARG A 100 11.99 2.41 -9.41
CA ARG A 100 12.19 0.96 -9.27
C ARG A 100 11.04 0.15 -9.84
N VAL A 101 9.81 0.59 -9.60
CA VAL A 101 8.61 -0.06 -10.14
C VAL A 101 8.63 -0.05 -11.66
N HIS A 102 8.94 1.10 -12.27
CA HIS A 102 9.05 1.20 -13.73
C HIS A 102 10.18 0.34 -14.28
N ALA A 103 11.31 0.24 -13.59
CA ALA A 103 12.43 -0.59 -14.02
C ALA A 103 12.08 -2.08 -14.07
N VAL A 104 11.17 -2.54 -13.23
CA VAL A 104 10.68 -3.93 -13.23
C VAL A 104 9.59 -4.15 -14.28
N GLY A 105 8.99 -3.09 -14.81
CA GLY A 105 7.93 -3.17 -15.82
C GLY A 105 6.51 -3.11 -15.28
N ALA A 106 6.34 -2.80 -14.01
CA ALA A 106 5.01 -2.57 -13.42
C ALA A 106 4.55 -1.13 -13.63
N THR A 107 3.27 -0.86 -13.33
CA THR A 107 2.68 0.47 -13.45
C THR A 107 2.55 1.14 -12.09
N VAL A 108 2.44 2.46 -12.08
CA VAL A 108 2.36 3.28 -10.87
C VAL A 108 1.12 4.15 -10.92
N GLN A 109 0.47 4.27 -9.77
CA GLN A 109 -0.55 5.29 -9.53
C GLN A 109 -0.12 6.15 -8.34
N PRO A 110 -0.20 7.49 -8.45
CA PRO A 110 0.12 8.37 -7.32
C PRO A 110 -0.78 8.10 -6.10
N ALA A 111 -0.20 8.18 -4.92
CA ALA A 111 -0.90 7.88 -3.66
C ALA A 111 -2.12 8.77 -3.44
N SER A 112 -2.03 10.06 -3.76
CA SER A 112 -3.14 11.00 -3.56
C SER A 112 -4.34 10.70 -4.46
N SER A 113 -4.11 10.36 -5.73
CA SER A 113 -5.19 10.02 -6.64
C SER A 113 -5.87 8.72 -6.23
N PHE A 114 -5.11 7.74 -5.78
CA PHE A 114 -5.68 6.49 -5.28
C PHE A 114 -6.47 6.69 -4.01
N ARG A 115 -5.98 7.52 -3.08
CA ARG A 115 -6.72 7.84 -1.85
C ARG A 115 -8.08 8.45 -2.17
N ALA A 116 -8.16 9.33 -3.17
CA ALA A 116 -9.42 9.90 -3.62
C ALA A 116 -10.38 8.82 -4.14
N GLU A 117 -9.88 7.85 -4.92
CA GLU A 117 -10.68 6.71 -5.36
C GLU A 117 -11.23 5.91 -4.18
N LEU A 118 -10.41 5.64 -3.16
CA LEU A 118 -10.84 4.89 -1.98
C LEU A 118 -11.98 5.61 -1.27
N GLU A 119 -11.88 6.93 -1.13
CA GLU A 119 -12.88 7.73 -0.44
C GLU A 119 -14.20 7.79 -1.21
N GLU A 120 -14.15 7.81 -2.53
CA GLU A 120 -15.34 7.77 -3.38
C GLU A 120 -16.05 6.41 -3.31
N ALA A 121 -15.31 5.33 -3.15
CA ALA A 121 -15.85 3.97 -3.07
C ALA A 121 -16.42 3.63 -1.69
N ALA A 122 -16.13 4.46 -0.69
CA ALA A 122 -16.55 4.21 0.69
C ALA A 122 -18.04 4.55 0.93
#